data_557773639eb5827739588c443c670300
#
_entry.id   557773639eb5827739588c443c670300
#
_cell.length_a   1.000
_cell.length_b   1.000
_cell.length_c   1.000
_cell.angle_alpha   90.00
_cell.angle_beta   90.00
_cell.angle_gamma   90.00
#
_symmetry.space_group_name_H-M   'P 1'
#
loop_
_entity.id
_entity.type
_entity.pdbx_description
1 polymer ?
#
loop_
_entity_poly.entity_id
_entity_poly.type
_entity_poly.pdbx_seq_one_letter_code
_entity_poly.pdbx_strand_id
1 'polypeptide(L)'
;MKAVILESYVMEKGDLDWSGVKALVPDTTSYVRTDYADIAPRIGDAELVLINKCRIDEAVLAQCPNLKWVGIIATGTDNIDLEACRRHGVAVANVPGYSTYSVAQMTFSLLLAICQCAQRYDRAVKAGYWQLGIPAEYGLLPQVELLGKTFGIYGYGSIGRQTARIAKAFGMEVLVCTRTVRPEYAADGVEFVDFDTLLARSDVLSLHCPATPETRGLISREALAKMKPGAILLNTARGALVDEEAVADALESRKLAFYGADAFATEPLPPQSRLRSLPGAVLTPHIAWTTKEALQRLMDITTGNLRSFLAGKGENIVNP
;
A
#
# COMPACT_ATOMS: atom_id res chain seq x y z
N MET A 1 32.72 -3.52 7.32
CA MET A 1 31.30 -3.77 7.69
C MET A 1 30.75 -4.84 6.78
N LYS A 2 29.88 -5.67 7.33
CA LYS A 2 29.21 -6.77 6.63
C LYS A 2 27.71 -6.47 6.54
N ALA A 3 27.13 -6.69 5.37
CA ALA A 3 25.72 -6.48 5.13
C ALA A 3 25.01 -7.78 4.72
N VAL A 4 23.74 -7.88 5.08
CA VAL A 4 22.88 -8.99 4.67
C VAL A 4 21.59 -8.44 4.07
N ILE A 5 21.24 -8.94 2.89
CA ILE A 5 19.95 -8.71 2.24
C ILE A 5 19.11 -9.97 2.45
N LEU A 6 18.04 -9.87 3.24
CA LEU A 6 17.20 -11.02 3.58
C LEU A 6 16.15 -11.35 2.52
N GLU A 7 15.83 -10.38 1.64
CA GLU A 7 14.83 -10.51 0.58
C GLU A 7 15.32 -9.74 -0.64
N SER A 8 15.96 -10.43 -1.61
CA SER A 8 16.69 -9.78 -2.70
C SER A 8 15.84 -9.43 -3.92
N TYR A 9 14.56 -9.79 -3.95
CA TYR A 9 13.61 -9.39 -4.99
C TYR A 9 12.18 -9.28 -4.43
N VAL A 10 11.29 -8.62 -5.16
CA VAL A 10 9.90 -8.38 -4.77
C VAL A 10 8.96 -9.35 -5.48
N MET A 11 8.95 -9.33 -6.81
CA MET A 11 8.08 -10.15 -7.65
C MET A 11 8.89 -11.18 -8.44
N GLU A 12 9.95 -10.72 -9.10
CA GLU A 12 10.79 -11.52 -9.98
C GLU A 12 12.27 -11.33 -9.64
N LYS A 13 13.05 -12.40 -9.84
CA LYS A 13 14.50 -12.34 -9.65
C LYS A 13 15.10 -11.26 -10.56
N GLY A 14 15.76 -10.25 -9.96
CA GLY A 14 16.41 -9.16 -10.67
C GLY A 14 15.57 -7.89 -10.83
N ASP A 15 14.38 -7.83 -10.24
CA ASP A 15 13.54 -6.61 -10.24
C ASP A 15 14.12 -5.47 -9.39
N LEU A 16 15.05 -5.79 -8.46
CA LEU A 16 15.78 -4.82 -7.63
C LEU A 16 17.27 -4.77 -8.00
N ASP A 17 17.76 -3.57 -8.31
CA ASP A 17 19.18 -3.35 -8.56
C ASP A 17 19.95 -3.07 -7.25
N TRP A 18 20.66 -4.10 -6.77
CA TRP A 18 21.47 -4.02 -5.56
C TRP A 18 22.92 -3.55 -5.80
N SER A 19 23.28 -3.16 -7.02
CA SER A 19 24.65 -2.76 -7.37
C SER A 19 25.17 -1.59 -6.52
N GLY A 20 24.32 -0.59 -6.26
CA GLY A 20 24.66 0.57 -5.42
C GLY A 20 24.95 0.18 -3.97
N VAL A 21 24.17 -0.73 -3.38
CA VAL A 21 24.39 -1.26 -2.02
C VAL A 21 25.69 -2.05 -1.95
N LYS A 22 25.92 -2.97 -2.91
CA LYS A 22 27.12 -3.81 -2.97
C LYS A 22 28.38 -3.01 -3.24
N ALA A 23 28.29 -1.90 -3.96
CA ALA A 23 29.43 -0.99 -4.17
C ALA A 23 29.83 -0.27 -2.86
N LEU A 24 28.87 0.05 -1.98
CA LEU A 24 29.14 0.66 -0.68
C LEU A 24 29.64 -0.36 0.35
N VAL A 25 29.14 -1.58 0.31
CA VAL A 25 29.52 -2.67 1.22
C VAL A 25 29.79 -3.94 0.39
N PRO A 26 31.04 -4.14 -0.09
CA PRO A 26 31.40 -5.30 -0.93
C PRO A 26 31.15 -6.65 -0.23
N ASP A 27 31.27 -6.71 1.10
CA ASP A 27 30.95 -7.90 1.90
C ASP A 27 29.43 -7.94 2.17
N THR A 28 28.65 -8.21 1.11
CA THR A 28 27.20 -8.30 1.16
C THR A 28 26.71 -9.68 0.74
N THR A 29 26.07 -10.40 1.68
CA THR A 29 25.38 -11.66 1.43
C THR A 29 23.91 -11.38 1.09
N SER A 30 23.37 -12.09 0.07
CA SER A 30 21.99 -11.91 -0.37
C SER A 30 21.22 -13.21 -0.34
N TYR A 31 20.03 -13.19 0.23
CA TYR A 31 19.06 -14.31 0.22
C TYR A 31 17.86 -13.92 -0.63
N VAL A 32 17.27 -14.91 -1.28
CA VAL A 32 16.07 -14.74 -2.13
C VAL A 32 14.86 -14.38 -1.28
N ARG A 33 14.59 -15.21 -0.27
CA ARG A 33 13.56 -15.03 0.78
C ARG A 33 14.07 -15.63 2.07
N THR A 34 13.55 -15.14 3.19
CA THR A 34 13.97 -15.59 4.52
C THR A 34 12.75 -15.84 5.39
N ASP A 35 12.61 -17.03 5.90
CA ASP A 35 11.60 -17.38 6.88
C ASP A 35 11.98 -16.82 8.25
N TYR A 36 11.00 -16.60 9.13
CA TYR A 36 11.24 -15.96 10.43
C TYR A 36 12.32 -16.66 11.27
N ALA A 37 12.31 -18.00 11.30
CA ALA A 37 13.30 -18.78 12.05
C ALA A 37 14.75 -18.61 11.54
N ASP A 38 14.91 -18.22 10.27
CA ASP A 38 16.23 -18.05 9.63
C ASP A 38 16.75 -16.61 9.72
N ILE A 39 15.96 -15.65 10.19
CA ILE A 39 16.35 -14.22 10.17
C ILE A 39 17.62 -14.01 10.97
N ALA A 40 17.61 -14.33 12.28
CA ALA A 40 18.77 -14.13 13.12
C ALA A 40 19.98 -14.97 12.69
N PRO A 41 19.85 -16.28 12.35
CA PRO A 41 20.96 -17.06 11.80
C PRO A 41 21.58 -16.47 10.53
N ARG A 42 20.80 -15.88 9.64
CA ARG A 42 21.29 -15.27 8.40
C ARG A 42 21.93 -13.90 8.61
N ILE A 43 21.42 -13.11 9.56
CA ILE A 43 22.08 -11.87 9.99
C ILE A 43 23.45 -12.21 10.59
N GLY A 44 23.51 -13.16 11.51
CA GLY A 44 24.75 -13.64 12.12
C GLY A 44 25.55 -12.49 12.75
N ASP A 45 26.78 -12.31 12.27
CA ASP A 45 27.72 -11.27 12.71
C ASP A 45 27.62 -9.94 11.92
N ALA A 46 26.65 -9.81 11.00
CA ALA A 46 26.53 -8.61 10.18
C ALA A 46 26.10 -7.37 10.98
N GLU A 47 26.63 -6.24 10.59
CA GLU A 47 26.34 -4.93 11.19
C GLU A 47 25.15 -4.23 10.51
N LEU A 48 24.84 -4.62 9.27
CA LEU A 48 23.84 -3.98 8.41
C LEU A 48 22.89 -5.03 7.85
N VAL A 49 21.58 -4.78 7.91
CA VAL A 49 20.59 -5.65 7.29
C VAL A 49 19.60 -4.86 6.45
N LEU A 50 19.25 -5.41 5.29
CA LEU A 50 18.21 -4.87 4.40
C LEU A 50 17.06 -5.88 4.31
N ILE A 51 15.84 -5.38 4.51
CA ILE A 51 14.62 -6.19 4.57
C ILE A 51 13.47 -5.53 3.80
N ASN A 52 12.47 -6.33 3.46
CA ASN A 52 11.17 -5.85 2.99
C ASN A 52 10.03 -6.28 3.94
N LYS A 53 9.73 -7.58 4.01
CA LYS A 53 8.66 -8.17 4.82
C LYS A 53 9.15 -8.95 6.04
N CYS A 54 10.45 -9.22 6.14
CA CYS A 54 11.03 -9.87 7.31
C CYS A 54 10.74 -9.07 8.57
N ARG A 55 10.41 -9.78 9.66
CA ARG A 55 10.11 -9.18 10.96
C ARG A 55 11.40 -8.98 11.76
N ILE A 56 11.62 -7.79 12.30
CA ILE A 56 12.69 -7.49 13.25
C ILE A 56 12.05 -7.13 14.60
N ASP A 57 12.20 -7.99 15.56
CA ASP A 57 11.68 -7.82 16.91
C ASP A 57 12.75 -8.09 17.96
N GLU A 58 12.39 -7.99 19.25
CA GLU A 58 13.28 -8.22 20.37
C GLU A 58 14.01 -9.57 20.30
N ALA A 59 13.30 -10.65 19.87
CA ALA A 59 13.87 -11.99 19.81
C ALA A 59 14.96 -12.11 18.73
N VAL A 60 14.81 -11.41 17.62
CA VAL A 60 15.82 -11.32 16.55
C VAL A 60 17.00 -10.46 17.02
N LEU A 61 16.73 -9.28 17.59
CA LEU A 61 17.75 -8.33 18.02
C LEU A 61 18.65 -8.90 19.09
N ALA A 62 18.09 -9.64 20.06
CA ALA A 62 18.84 -10.31 21.13
C ALA A 62 19.88 -11.32 20.60
N GLN A 63 19.67 -11.89 19.42
CA GLN A 63 20.58 -12.84 18.76
C GLN A 63 21.59 -12.16 17.83
N CYS A 64 21.43 -10.85 17.54
CA CYS A 64 22.23 -10.11 16.58
C CYS A 64 22.96 -8.92 17.25
N PRO A 65 23.88 -9.15 18.21
CA PRO A 65 24.47 -8.07 19.02
C PRO A 65 25.37 -7.09 18.22
N ASN A 66 25.80 -7.49 17.03
CA ASN A 66 26.62 -6.64 16.16
C ASN A 66 25.79 -5.74 15.22
N LEU A 67 24.46 -5.95 15.15
CA LEU A 67 23.60 -5.20 14.24
C LEU A 67 23.54 -3.72 14.66
N LYS A 68 23.77 -2.81 13.73
CA LYS A 68 23.79 -1.36 13.94
C LYS A 68 22.75 -0.63 13.11
N TRP A 69 22.33 -1.22 11.99
CA TRP A 69 21.44 -0.57 11.06
C TRP A 69 20.51 -1.55 10.34
N VAL A 70 19.25 -1.17 10.24
CA VAL A 70 18.22 -1.85 9.47
C VAL A 70 17.71 -0.90 8.39
N GLY A 71 17.90 -1.26 7.12
CA GLY A 71 17.28 -0.59 5.98
C GLY A 71 16.03 -1.34 5.56
N ILE A 72 14.84 -0.78 5.82
CA ILE A 72 13.62 -1.35 5.26
C ILE A 72 13.34 -0.75 3.89
N ILE A 73 13.28 -1.59 2.86
CA ILE A 73 12.93 -1.19 1.50
C ILE A 73 11.38 -1.04 1.35
N ALA A 74 10.83 -0.18 2.18
CA ALA A 74 9.42 0.18 2.23
C ALA A 74 9.22 1.53 2.91
N THR A 75 8.06 2.15 2.74
CA THR A 75 7.65 3.33 3.53
C THR A 75 7.13 2.93 4.92
N GLY A 76 6.32 1.86 5.00
CA GLY A 76 5.78 1.34 6.26
C GLY A 76 6.84 0.55 7.04
N THR A 77 6.72 0.56 8.36
CA THR A 77 7.65 -0.12 9.30
C THR A 77 6.90 -1.06 10.24
N ASP A 78 5.72 -1.49 9.85
CA ASP A 78 4.80 -2.28 10.69
C ASP A 78 5.39 -3.64 11.12
N ASN A 79 6.41 -4.13 10.42
CA ASN A 79 7.13 -5.37 10.69
C ASN A 79 8.41 -5.18 11.54
N ILE A 80 8.67 -3.98 12.05
CA ILE A 80 9.85 -3.69 12.87
C ILE A 80 9.41 -3.17 14.24
N ASP A 81 9.95 -3.75 15.31
CA ASP A 81 9.83 -3.20 16.66
C ASP A 81 10.85 -2.04 16.82
N LEU A 82 10.38 -0.82 16.53
CA LEU A 82 11.22 0.39 16.55
C LEU A 82 11.74 0.70 17.96
N GLU A 83 10.97 0.38 19.01
CA GLU A 83 11.38 0.59 20.39
C GLU A 83 12.46 -0.41 20.82
N ALA A 84 12.32 -1.69 20.42
CA ALA A 84 13.37 -2.67 20.61
C ALA A 84 14.64 -2.26 19.88
N CYS A 85 14.55 -1.87 18.61
CA CYS A 85 15.71 -1.35 17.85
C CYS A 85 16.41 -0.19 18.56
N ARG A 86 15.65 0.76 19.12
CA ARG A 86 16.21 1.88 19.89
C ARG A 86 16.95 1.40 21.14
N ARG A 87 16.38 0.46 21.92
CA ARG A 87 17.04 -0.12 23.11
C ARG A 87 18.34 -0.83 22.77
N HIS A 88 18.40 -1.50 21.63
CA HIS A 88 19.60 -2.20 21.15
C HIS A 88 20.59 -1.27 20.42
N GLY A 89 20.30 0.03 20.28
CA GLY A 89 21.15 0.97 19.57
C GLY A 89 21.20 0.76 18.05
N VAL A 90 20.15 0.13 17.49
CA VAL A 90 20.04 -0.15 16.06
C VAL A 90 19.21 0.95 15.38
N ALA A 91 19.84 1.68 14.46
CA ALA A 91 19.16 2.68 13.65
C ALA A 91 18.28 2.02 12.57
N VAL A 92 17.07 2.50 12.38
CA VAL A 92 16.15 2.01 11.34
C VAL A 92 15.87 3.10 10.34
N ALA A 93 16.20 2.87 9.07
CA ALA A 93 15.90 3.79 7.96
C ALA A 93 14.83 3.19 7.04
N ASN A 94 13.81 4.00 6.70
CA ASN A 94 12.78 3.63 5.73
C ASN A 94 12.96 4.36 4.39
N VAL A 95 12.08 4.10 3.43
CA VAL A 95 12.09 4.75 2.11
C VAL A 95 10.80 5.54 1.92
N PRO A 96 10.76 6.82 2.30
CA PRO A 96 9.56 7.65 2.15
C PRO A 96 9.36 8.07 0.69
N GLY A 97 8.09 8.17 0.27
CA GLY A 97 7.67 8.85 -0.95
C GLY A 97 7.97 8.15 -2.28
N TYR A 98 8.72 7.05 -2.32
CA TYR A 98 9.15 6.39 -3.56
C TYR A 98 7.98 5.91 -4.44
N SER A 99 6.90 5.46 -3.82
CA SER A 99 5.74 4.87 -4.50
C SER A 99 4.54 5.83 -4.62
N THR A 100 4.70 7.11 -4.27
CA THR A 100 3.60 8.08 -4.25
C THR A 100 2.78 8.07 -5.55
N TYR A 101 3.45 8.17 -6.68
CA TYR A 101 2.79 8.20 -8.00
C TYR A 101 2.24 6.84 -8.41
N SER A 102 2.98 5.77 -8.14
CA SER A 102 2.59 4.40 -8.44
C SER A 102 1.31 3.98 -7.69
N VAL A 103 1.25 4.25 -6.38
CA VAL A 103 0.06 3.93 -5.57
C VAL A 103 -1.15 4.78 -5.97
N ALA A 104 -0.97 6.07 -6.23
CA ALA A 104 -2.05 6.92 -6.73
C ALA A 104 -2.56 6.44 -8.10
N GLN A 105 -1.67 6.01 -9.00
CA GLN A 105 -2.01 5.41 -10.28
C GLN A 105 -2.79 4.10 -10.10
N MET A 106 -2.36 3.20 -9.20
CA MET A 106 -3.06 1.95 -8.91
C MET A 106 -4.46 2.21 -8.32
N THR A 107 -4.62 3.21 -7.45
CA THR A 107 -5.93 3.61 -6.92
C THR A 107 -6.90 3.93 -8.07
N PHE A 108 -6.44 4.72 -9.06
CA PHE A 108 -7.25 5.02 -10.24
C PHE A 108 -7.38 3.86 -11.23
N SER A 109 -6.38 2.99 -11.33
CA SER A 109 -6.48 1.76 -12.12
C SER A 109 -7.61 0.86 -11.60
N LEU A 110 -7.71 0.67 -10.27
CA LEU A 110 -8.80 -0.06 -9.64
C LEU A 110 -10.15 0.63 -9.87
N LEU A 111 -10.21 1.96 -9.66
CA LEU A 111 -11.43 2.73 -9.88
C LEU A 111 -11.92 2.63 -11.34
N LEU A 112 -11.02 2.82 -12.31
CA LEU A 112 -11.38 2.75 -13.72
C LEU A 112 -11.70 1.31 -14.16
N ALA A 113 -11.05 0.29 -13.60
CA ALA A 113 -11.42 -1.11 -13.85
C ALA A 113 -12.84 -1.40 -13.35
N ILE A 114 -13.26 -0.79 -12.25
CA ILE A 114 -14.63 -0.84 -11.72
C ILE A 114 -15.59 -0.07 -12.64
N CYS A 115 -15.30 1.20 -12.92
CA CYS A 115 -16.22 2.09 -13.60
C CYS A 115 -16.39 1.79 -15.09
N GLN A 116 -15.34 1.34 -15.77
CA GLN A 116 -15.33 1.15 -17.24
C GLN A 116 -15.36 -0.31 -17.68
N CYS A 117 -15.03 -1.25 -16.80
CA CYS A 117 -15.01 -2.69 -17.09
C CYS A 117 -14.20 -3.08 -18.36
N ALA A 118 -13.23 -2.26 -18.78
CA ALA A 118 -12.54 -2.38 -20.07
C ALA A 118 -11.96 -3.78 -20.31
N GLN A 119 -11.35 -4.39 -19.27
CA GLN A 119 -10.78 -5.74 -19.39
C GLN A 119 -11.84 -6.84 -19.60
N ARG A 120 -13.05 -6.65 -19.05
CA ARG A 120 -14.16 -7.60 -19.26
C ARG A 120 -14.69 -7.49 -20.68
N TYR A 121 -14.86 -6.27 -21.20
CA TYR A 121 -15.26 -6.03 -22.58
C TYR A 121 -14.20 -6.52 -23.58
N ASP A 122 -12.90 -6.31 -23.33
CA ASP A 122 -11.80 -6.84 -24.17
C ASP A 122 -11.90 -8.37 -24.31
N ARG A 123 -12.11 -9.08 -23.20
CA ARG A 123 -12.29 -10.55 -23.23
C ARG A 123 -13.52 -10.96 -24.04
N ALA A 124 -14.64 -10.27 -23.88
CA ALA A 124 -15.87 -10.57 -24.61
C ALA A 124 -15.69 -10.33 -26.12
N VAL A 125 -15.04 -9.23 -26.51
CA VAL A 125 -14.71 -8.93 -27.92
C VAL A 125 -13.82 -10.01 -28.51
N LYS A 126 -12.72 -10.39 -27.82
CA LYS A 126 -11.80 -11.43 -28.26
C LYS A 126 -12.44 -12.83 -28.34
N ALA A 127 -13.46 -13.09 -27.54
CA ALA A 127 -14.26 -14.30 -27.59
C ALA A 127 -15.32 -14.29 -28.71
N GLY A 128 -15.44 -13.22 -29.51
CA GLY A 128 -16.37 -13.10 -30.65
C GLY A 128 -17.81 -12.71 -30.28
N TYR A 129 -18.05 -12.27 -29.06
CA TYR A 129 -19.42 -11.96 -28.60
C TYR A 129 -19.94 -10.58 -29.05
N TRP A 130 -19.12 -9.74 -29.67
CA TRP A 130 -19.59 -8.40 -30.08
C TRP A 130 -20.75 -8.47 -31.07
N GLN A 131 -20.69 -9.37 -32.05
CA GLN A 131 -21.71 -9.53 -33.09
C GLN A 131 -22.96 -10.32 -32.59
N LEU A 132 -22.79 -11.15 -31.56
CA LEU A 132 -23.83 -12.03 -31.03
C LEU A 132 -24.56 -11.46 -29.79
N GLY A 133 -24.14 -10.28 -29.31
CA GLY A 133 -24.48 -9.77 -27.99
C GLY A 133 -23.53 -10.27 -26.92
N ILE A 134 -23.11 -9.39 -26.00
CA ILE A 134 -22.17 -9.75 -24.94
C ILE A 134 -22.94 -10.44 -23.82
N PRO A 135 -22.59 -11.70 -23.45
CA PRO A 135 -23.26 -12.42 -22.38
C PRO A 135 -23.15 -11.72 -21.03
N ALA A 136 -24.16 -11.87 -20.19
CA ALA A 136 -24.23 -11.26 -18.86
C ALA A 136 -23.06 -11.65 -17.93
N GLU A 137 -22.47 -12.84 -18.13
CA GLU A 137 -21.29 -13.34 -17.40
C GLU A 137 -20.03 -12.47 -17.61
N TYR A 138 -19.95 -11.71 -18.72
CA TYR A 138 -18.91 -10.71 -18.91
C TYR A 138 -19.17 -9.43 -18.13
N GLY A 139 -20.28 -9.39 -17.39
CA GLY A 139 -20.61 -8.33 -16.45
C GLY A 139 -20.93 -7.01 -17.14
N LEU A 140 -22.04 -6.97 -17.86
CA LEU A 140 -22.68 -5.74 -18.28
C LEU A 140 -23.19 -5.00 -17.02
N LEU A 141 -22.25 -4.51 -16.21
CA LEU A 141 -22.56 -3.57 -15.16
C LEU A 141 -22.67 -2.17 -15.81
N PRO A 142 -23.62 -1.34 -15.36
CA PRO A 142 -23.69 0.01 -15.88
C PRO A 142 -22.34 0.71 -15.66
N GLN A 143 -21.79 1.25 -16.74
CA GLN A 143 -20.60 2.07 -16.67
C GLN A 143 -20.90 3.32 -15.82
N VAL A 144 -19.88 3.78 -15.09
CA VAL A 144 -20.01 4.92 -14.17
C VAL A 144 -19.11 6.05 -14.66
N GLU A 145 -19.70 7.22 -14.89
CA GLU A 145 -18.96 8.45 -15.16
C GLU A 145 -18.54 9.11 -13.84
N LEU A 146 -17.32 9.64 -13.80
CA LEU A 146 -16.75 10.22 -12.57
C LEU A 146 -17.05 11.72 -12.42
N LEU A 147 -17.35 12.44 -13.51
CA LEU A 147 -17.63 13.86 -13.48
C LEU A 147 -18.74 14.22 -12.47
N GLY A 148 -18.47 15.19 -11.61
CA GLY A 148 -19.40 15.68 -10.60
C GLY A 148 -19.65 14.74 -9.42
N LYS A 149 -18.99 13.55 -9.37
CA LYS A 149 -19.05 12.67 -8.20
C LYS A 149 -18.08 13.09 -7.12
N THR A 150 -18.41 12.73 -5.89
CA THR A 150 -17.59 13.02 -4.71
C THR A 150 -16.56 11.92 -4.46
N PHE A 151 -15.28 12.30 -4.47
CA PHE A 151 -14.16 11.43 -4.11
C PHE A 151 -13.69 11.75 -2.68
N GLY A 152 -13.97 10.86 -1.73
CA GLY A 152 -13.54 10.96 -0.35
C GLY A 152 -12.15 10.37 -0.17
N ILE A 153 -11.30 11.06 0.60
CA ILE A 153 -9.95 10.63 0.93
C ILE A 153 -9.80 10.59 2.45
N TYR A 154 -9.48 9.41 2.99
CA TYR A 154 -9.06 9.30 4.39
C TYR A 154 -7.54 9.16 4.48
N GLY A 155 -6.87 10.20 5.04
CA GLY A 155 -5.42 10.33 5.09
C GLY A 155 -4.86 11.19 3.95
N TYR A 156 -4.23 12.32 4.29
CA TYR A 156 -3.80 13.36 3.33
C TYR A 156 -2.29 13.56 3.33
N GLY A 157 -1.55 12.44 3.27
CA GLY A 157 -0.11 12.42 3.02
C GLY A 157 0.22 12.59 1.53
N SER A 158 1.45 12.28 1.12
CA SER A 158 1.91 12.41 -0.27
C SER A 158 1.04 11.64 -1.27
N ILE A 159 0.62 10.40 -0.93
CA ILE A 159 -0.24 9.57 -1.78
C ILE A 159 -1.65 10.18 -1.87
N GLY A 160 -2.28 10.51 -0.73
CA GLY A 160 -3.62 11.11 -0.72
C GLY A 160 -3.69 12.42 -1.50
N ARG A 161 -2.68 13.28 -1.37
CA ARG A 161 -2.58 14.53 -2.16
C ARG A 161 -2.43 14.27 -3.64
N GLN A 162 -1.62 13.29 -4.04
CA GLN A 162 -1.48 12.94 -5.45
C GLN A 162 -2.77 12.33 -6.02
N THR A 163 -3.46 11.50 -5.23
CA THR A 163 -4.77 10.93 -5.59
C THR A 163 -5.82 12.02 -5.75
N ALA A 164 -5.85 13.03 -4.85
CA ALA A 164 -6.74 14.18 -4.95
C ALA A 164 -6.55 14.96 -6.27
N ARG A 165 -5.30 15.18 -6.69
CA ARG A 165 -4.99 15.86 -7.97
C ARG A 165 -5.57 15.10 -9.16
N ILE A 166 -5.46 13.77 -9.15
CA ILE A 166 -6.01 12.93 -10.22
C ILE A 166 -7.54 12.96 -10.19
N ALA A 167 -8.17 12.86 -9.01
CA ALA A 167 -9.62 12.95 -8.87
C ALA A 167 -10.17 14.26 -9.44
N LYS A 168 -9.53 15.39 -9.12
CA LYS A 168 -9.89 16.70 -9.67
C LYS A 168 -9.74 16.76 -11.17
N ALA A 169 -8.73 16.12 -11.76
CA ALA A 169 -8.57 16.07 -13.21
C ALA A 169 -9.69 15.28 -13.92
N PHE A 170 -10.36 14.36 -13.19
CA PHE A 170 -11.58 13.70 -13.66
C PHE A 170 -12.86 14.50 -13.38
N GLY A 171 -12.76 15.74 -12.90
CA GLY A 171 -13.90 16.59 -12.61
C GLY A 171 -14.67 16.18 -11.35
N MET A 172 -14.04 15.42 -10.44
CA MET A 172 -14.66 15.02 -9.17
C MET A 172 -14.51 16.13 -8.12
N GLU A 173 -15.49 16.21 -7.21
CA GLU A 173 -15.36 16.95 -5.96
C GLU A 173 -14.52 16.13 -4.97
N VAL A 174 -13.60 16.77 -4.25
CA VAL A 174 -12.70 16.06 -3.35
C VAL A 174 -12.94 16.47 -1.91
N LEU A 175 -13.34 15.49 -1.08
CA LEU A 175 -13.45 15.60 0.38
C LEU A 175 -12.27 14.90 1.04
N VAL A 176 -11.77 15.49 2.12
CA VAL A 176 -10.62 14.96 2.85
C VAL A 176 -10.90 14.89 4.33
N CYS A 177 -10.67 13.70 4.92
CA CYS A 177 -10.55 13.54 6.37
C CYS A 177 -9.10 13.19 6.71
N THR A 178 -8.45 13.96 7.56
CA THR A 178 -7.07 13.74 8.00
C THR A 178 -6.87 14.19 9.43
N ARG A 179 -5.97 13.51 10.16
CA ARG A 179 -5.65 13.86 11.56
C ARG A 179 -5.14 15.29 11.71
N THR A 180 -4.36 15.77 10.75
CA THR A 180 -3.74 17.11 10.81
C THR A 180 -3.97 17.83 9.49
N VAL A 181 -4.68 18.93 9.54
CA VAL A 181 -4.81 19.86 8.41
C VAL A 181 -3.63 20.85 8.51
N ARG A 182 -2.81 20.92 7.46
CA ARG A 182 -1.66 21.81 7.40
C ARG A 182 -1.99 23.04 6.54
N PRO A 183 -1.42 24.23 6.86
CA PRO A 183 -1.69 25.46 6.11
C PRO A 183 -1.44 25.33 4.59
N GLU A 184 -0.40 24.58 4.20
CA GLU A 184 -0.04 24.37 2.80
C GLU A 184 -1.10 23.57 2.01
N TYR A 185 -2.05 22.92 2.67
CA TYR A 185 -3.13 22.18 2.01
C TYR A 185 -4.24 23.08 1.48
N ALA A 186 -4.32 24.34 1.93
CA ALA A 186 -5.33 25.31 1.49
C ALA A 186 -5.30 25.52 -0.05
N ALA A 187 -4.10 25.43 -0.66
CA ALA A 187 -3.93 25.60 -2.09
C ALA A 187 -4.39 24.39 -2.93
N ASP A 188 -4.64 23.23 -2.29
CA ASP A 188 -4.99 22.00 -3.01
C ASP A 188 -6.44 22.02 -3.55
N GLY A 189 -7.29 22.96 -3.09
CA GLY A 189 -8.68 23.13 -3.53
C GLY A 189 -9.52 21.89 -3.22
N VAL A 190 -9.42 21.37 -2.01
CA VAL A 190 -10.19 20.26 -1.45
C VAL A 190 -10.97 20.74 -0.23
N GLU A 191 -12.08 20.06 0.10
CA GLU A 191 -12.87 20.35 1.32
C GLU A 191 -12.43 19.40 2.43
N PHE A 192 -12.05 19.94 3.59
CA PHE A 192 -11.74 19.15 4.79
C PHE A 192 -13.00 18.93 5.62
N VAL A 193 -13.28 17.68 5.96
CA VAL A 193 -14.48 17.26 6.68
C VAL A 193 -14.12 16.26 7.79
N ASP A 194 -15.05 16.05 8.73
CA ASP A 194 -14.98 14.94 9.69
C ASP A 194 -15.25 13.58 9.01
N PHE A 195 -15.01 12.50 9.76
CA PHE A 195 -15.13 11.15 9.21
C PHE A 195 -16.56 10.76 8.85
N ASP A 196 -17.55 11.14 9.66
CA ASP A 196 -18.96 10.84 9.40
C ASP A 196 -19.47 11.56 8.15
N THR A 197 -19.11 12.82 7.98
CA THR A 197 -19.38 13.60 6.76
C THR A 197 -18.70 12.98 5.53
N LEU A 198 -17.42 12.53 5.68
CA LEU A 198 -16.72 11.85 4.60
C LEU A 198 -17.46 10.60 4.15
N LEU A 199 -17.86 9.74 5.09
CA LEU A 199 -18.63 8.52 4.80
C LEU A 199 -19.96 8.83 4.10
N ALA A 200 -20.71 9.79 4.62
CA ALA A 200 -22.06 10.11 4.13
C ALA A 200 -22.08 10.77 2.75
N ARG A 201 -21.01 11.52 2.39
CA ARG A 201 -20.98 12.30 1.15
C ARG A 201 -20.20 11.65 0.02
N SER A 202 -19.34 10.64 0.28
CA SER A 202 -18.49 10.03 -0.75
C SER A 202 -19.24 9.07 -1.65
N ASP A 203 -19.13 9.26 -2.96
CA ASP A 203 -19.50 8.24 -3.97
C ASP A 203 -18.39 7.21 -4.12
N VAL A 204 -17.14 7.66 -3.98
CA VAL A 204 -15.91 6.84 -3.92
C VAL A 204 -15.16 7.23 -2.67
N LEU A 205 -14.84 6.27 -1.80
CA LEU A 205 -13.99 6.48 -0.61
C LEU A 205 -12.66 5.75 -0.81
N SER A 206 -11.54 6.45 -0.65
CA SER A 206 -10.20 5.90 -0.78
C SER A 206 -9.35 6.10 0.47
N LEU A 207 -8.67 5.04 0.91
CA LEU A 207 -7.88 5.01 2.13
C LEU A 207 -6.39 5.22 1.83
N HIS A 208 -5.76 6.19 2.52
CA HIS A 208 -4.36 6.57 2.35
C HIS A 208 -3.68 6.87 3.68
N CYS A 209 -4.09 6.19 4.75
CA CYS A 209 -3.51 6.33 6.08
C CYS A 209 -2.73 5.06 6.49
N PRO A 210 -1.79 5.13 7.46
CA PRO A 210 -1.18 3.95 8.06
C PRO A 210 -2.19 3.19 8.93
N ALA A 211 -1.90 1.91 9.18
CA ALA A 211 -2.60 1.12 10.19
C ALA A 211 -1.97 1.39 11.56
N THR A 212 -2.67 2.13 12.40
CA THR A 212 -2.33 2.39 13.81
C THR A 212 -3.40 1.80 14.71
N PRO A 213 -3.21 1.74 16.05
CA PRO A 213 -4.28 1.31 16.94
C PRO A 213 -5.61 2.06 16.72
N GLU A 214 -5.55 3.36 16.37
CA GLU A 214 -6.73 4.21 16.15
C GLU A 214 -7.39 4.00 14.78
N THR A 215 -6.65 3.49 13.79
CA THR A 215 -7.15 3.31 12.41
C THR A 215 -7.44 1.85 12.06
N ARG A 216 -7.07 0.89 12.91
CA ARG A 216 -7.45 -0.52 12.72
C ARG A 216 -8.95 -0.68 12.75
N GLY A 217 -9.50 -1.37 11.73
CA GLY A 217 -10.93 -1.56 11.60
C GLY A 217 -11.72 -0.26 11.36
N LEU A 218 -11.06 0.80 10.87
CA LEU A 218 -11.66 2.08 10.56
C LEU A 218 -12.93 1.92 9.72
N ILE A 219 -12.89 1.06 8.72
CA ILE A 219 -14.03 0.71 7.90
C ILE A 219 -14.70 -0.53 8.51
N SER A 220 -15.41 -0.29 9.59
CA SER A 220 -16.23 -1.26 10.30
C SER A 220 -17.61 -1.41 9.66
N ARG A 221 -18.43 -2.33 10.17
CA ARG A 221 -19.83 -2.48 9.77
C ARG A 221 -20.63 -1.19 9.96
N GLU A 222 -20.40 -0.47 11.07
CA GLU A 222 -21.05 0.81 11.37
C GLU A 222 -20.62 1.90 10.40
N ALA A 223 -19.34 1.96 10.05
CA ALA A 223 -18.82 2.89 9.05
C ALA A 223 -19.43 2.63 7.66
N LEU A 224 -19.49 1.36 7.25
CA LEU A 224 -20.14 0.94 6.01
C LEU A 224 -21.63 1.31 5.98
N ALA A 225 -22.34 1.19 7.11
CA ALA A 225 -23.74 1.56 7.19
C ALA A 225 -23.98 3.08 6.93
N LYS A 226 -23.01 3.94 7.29
CA LYS A 226 -23.07 5.40 7.06
C LYS A 226 -22.73 5.80 5.63
N MET A 227 -22.03 4.97 4.85
CA MET A 227 -21.69 5.28 3.45
C MET A 227 -22.94 5.39 2.58
N LYS A 228 -22.85 6.05 1.43
CA LYS A 228 -23.92 6.07 0.44
C LYS A 228 -24.27 4.65 -0.04
N PRO A 229 -25.55 4.33 -0.26
CA PRO A 229 -25.91 3.12 -0.99
C PRO A 229 -25.26 3.11 -2.38
N GLY A 230 -24.62 2.01 -2.75
CA GLY A 230 -23.92 1.89 -4.03
C GLY A 230 -22.57 2.62 -4.10
N ALA A 231 -21.99 3.05 -2.99
CA ALA A 231 -20.66 3.64 -2.96
C ALA A 231 -19.56 2.64 -3.36
N ILE A 232 -18.43 3.16 -3.77
CA ILE A 232 -17.20 2.40 -4.08
C ILE A 232 -16.19 2.64 -2.95
N LEU A 233 -15.61 1.57 -2.42
CA LEU A 233 -14.51 1.63 -1.45
C LEU A 233 -13.21 1.21 -2.12
N LEU A 234 -12.14 1.98 -1.93
CA LEU A 234 -10.79 1.68 -2.44
C LEU A 234 -9.80 1.59 -1.28
N ASN A 235 -9.01 0.50 -1.24
CA ASN A 235 -7.97 0.31 -0.24
C ASN A 235 -6.63 -0.11 -0.90
N THR A 236 -5.79 0.87 -1.15
CA THR A 236 -4.39 0.69 -1.57
C THR A 236 -3.41 1.02 -0.43
N ALA A 237 -3.89 1.06 0.81
CA ALA A 237 -3.09 1.40 1.99
C ALA A 237 -2.71 0.16 2.81
N ARG A 238 -3.59 -0.29 3.72
CA ARG A 238 -3.37 -1.45 4.59
C ARG A 238 -4.66 -2.24 4.78
N GLY A 239 -4.61 -3.56 4.70
CA GLY A 239 -5.77 -4.42 4.93
C GLY A 239 -6.37 -4.27 6.32
N ALA A 240 -5.54 -4.07 7.33
CA ALA A 240 -5.98 -3.88 8.72
C ALA A 240 -6.89 -2.65 8.97
N LEU A 241 -7.05 -1.76 7.99
CA LEU A 241 -7.99 -0.63 8.07
C LEU A 241 -9.44 -1.06 7.87
N VAL A 242 -9.68 -2.25 7.33
CA VAL A 242 -10.98 -2.68 6.83
C VAL A 242 -11.40 -3.98 7.50
N ASP A 243 -12.66 -4.05 7.95
CA ASP A 243 -13.32 -5.31 8.28
C ASP A 243 -13.76 -5.99 6.97
N GLU A 244 -12.96 -6.95 6.49
CA GLU A 244 -13.18 -7.62 5.20
C GLU A 244 -14.46 -8.43 5.17
N GLU A 245 -14.91 -9.00 6.31
CA GLU A 245 -16.19 -9.71 6.39
C GLU A 245 -17.39 -8.74 6.30
N ALA A 246 -17.28 -7.58 6.96
CA ALA A 246 -18.30 -6.54 6.85
C ALA A 246 -18.38 -5.98 5.41
N VAL A 247 -17.23 -5.86 4.72
CA VAL A 247 -17.20 -5.47 3.30
C VAL A 247 -17.85 -6.54 2.43
N ALA A 248 -17.59 -7.83 2.68
CA ALA A 248 -18.24 -8.92 1.95
C ALA A 248 -19.78 -8.86 2.09
N ASP A 249 -20.29 -8.69 3.31
CA ASP A 249 -21.72 -8.50 3.58
C ASP A 249 -22.30 -7.26 2.86
N ALA A 250 -21.53 -6.16 2.84
CA ALA A 250 -21.94 -4.93 2.18
C ALA A 250 -22.01 -5.05 0.65
N LEU A 251 -21.11 -5.85 0.05
CA LEU A 251 -21.15 -6.18 -1.38
C LEU A 251 -22.34 -7.09 -1.72
N GLU A 252 -22.59 -8.13 -0.93
CA GLU A 252 -23.72 -9.05 -1.14
C GLU A 252 -25.07 -8.34 -1.00
N SER A 253 -25.22 -7.46 0.00
CA SER A 253 -26.41 -6.66 0.20
C SER A 253 -26.54 -5.47 -0.76
N ARG A 254 -25.54 -5.23 -1.60
CA ARG A 254 -25.42 -4.06 -2.50
C ARG A 254 -25.39 -2.71 -1.76
N LYS A 255 -25.06 -2.71 -0.48
CA LYS A 255 -24.75 -1.48 0.27
C LYS A 255 -23.52 -0.80 -0.31
N LEU A 256 -22.46 -1.59 -0.61
CA LEU A 256 -21.39 -1.20 -1.51
C LEU A 256 -21.66 -1.76 -2.91
N ALA A 257 -21.43 -0.95 -3.94
CA ALA A 257 -21.41 -1.43 -5.31
C ALA A 257 -20.13 -2.22 -5.59
N PHE A 258 -18.98 -1.67 -5.14
CA PHE A 258 -17.65 -2.26 -5.41
C PHE A 258 -16.68 -2.02 -4.26
N TYR A 259 -15.72 -2.96 -4.16
CA TYR A 259 -14.52 -2.85 -3.35
C TYR A 259 -13.29 -3.08 -4.21
N GLY A 260 -12.44 -2.07 -4.37
CA GLY A 260 -11.13 -2.18 -5.03
C GLY A 260 -10.01 -2.25 -3.99
N ALA A 261 -9.24 -3.33 -3.96
CA ALA A 261 -8.20 -3.52 -2.95
C ALA A 261 -6.88 -4.04 -3.53
N ASP A 262 -5.78 -3.47 -3.02
CA ASP A 262 -4.42 -3.94 -3.26
C ASP A 262 -3.75 -4.46 -1.96
N ALA A 263 -4.38 -4.27 -0.80
CA ALA A 263 -3.87 -4.71 0.50
C ALA A 263 -4.96 -5.42 1.30
N PHE A 264 -4.57 -6.49 2.02
CA PHE A 264 -5.46 -7.39 2.74
C PHE A 264 -5.02 -7.58 4.19
N ALA A 265 -5.97 -7.93 5.06
CA ALA A 265 -5.69 -8.19 6.48
C ALA A 265 -4.71 -9.35 6.68
N THR A 266 -4.80 -10.35 5.82
CA THR A 266 -3.83 -11.46 5.72
C THR A 266 -3.32 -11.54 4.29
N GLU A 267 -2.01 -11.54 4.10
CA GLU A 267 -1.33 -11.64 2.81
C GLU A 267 -0.38 -12.83 2.76
N PRO A 268 -0.49 -13.67 1.72
CA PRO A 268 -1.43 -13.68 0.61
C PRO A 268 -2.89 -13.86 1.03
N LEU A 269 -3.84 -13.28 0.26
CA LEU A 269 -5.27 -13.40 0.54
C LEU A 269 -5.68 -14.88 0.65
N PRO A 270 -6.23 -15.31 1.80
CA PRO A 270 -6.52 -16.71 2.07
C PRO A 270 -7.48 -17.32 1.03
N PRO A 271 -7.33 -18.62 0.70
CA PRO A 271 -8.21 -19.29 -0.26
C PRO A 271 -9.69 -19.24 0.13
N GLN A 272 -10.00 -19.23 1.44
CA GLN A 272 -11.35 -19.18 1.99
C GLN A 272 -11.96 -17.77 2.06
N SER A 273 -11.21 -16.72 1.72
CA SER A 273 -11.73 -15.35 1.75
C SER A 273 -12.92 -15.20 0.80
N ARG A 274 -14.06 -14.74 1.31
CA ARG A 274 -15.28 -14.45 0.55
C ARG A 274 -15.05 -13.43 -0.57
N LEU A 275 -14.13 -12.48 -0.37
CA LEU A 275 -13.81 -11.45 -1.36
C LEU A 275 -13.40 -12.04 -2.72
N ARG A 276 -12.79 -13.24 -2.75
CA ARG A 276 -12.31 -13.87 -3.98
C ARG A 276 -13.44 -14.27 -4.95
N SER A 277 -14.62 -14.51 -4.45
CA SER A 277 -15.78 -14.97 -5.25
C SER A 277 -16.81 -13.88 -5.51
N LEU A 278 -16.67 -12.70 -4.87
CA LEU A 278 -17.66 -11.62 -5.00
C LEU A 278 -17.43 -10.81 -6.28
N PRO A 279 -18.41 -10.70 -7.18
CA PRO A 279 -18.27 -9.99 -8.45
C PRO A 279 -17.94 -8.49 -8.29
N GLY A 280 -18.36 -7.91 -7.16
CA GLY A 280 -18.09 -6.51 -6.82
C GLY A 280 -16.67 -6.26 -6.26
N ALA A 281 -15.87 -7.29 -6.02
CA ALA A 281 -14.48 -7.16 -5.56
C ALA A 281 -13.50 -7.12 -6.75
N VAL A 282 -12.64 -6.10 -6.81
CA VAL A 282 -11.53 -5.97 -7.76
C VAL A 282 -10.24 -5.94 -6.97
N LEU A 283 -9.45 -7.02 -7.08
CA LEU A 283 -8.35 -7.31 -6.17
C LEU A 283 -7.02 -7.42 -6.90
N THR A 284 -5.96 -6.83 -6.33
CA THR A 284 -4.58 -6.95 -6.80
C THR A 284 -3.66 -7.40 -5.65
N PRO A 285 -2.57 -8.14 -5.91
CA PRO A 285 -1.80 -8.81 -4.87
C PRO A 285 -0.69 -7.93 -4.25
N HIS A 286 -1.06 -6.76 -3.73
CA HIS A 286 -0.17 -5.79 -3.07
C HIS A 286 0.98 -5.32 -3.97
N ILE A 287 0.63 -4.86 -5.18
CA ILE A 287 1.57 -4.46 -6.24
C ILE A 287 1.49 -2.97 -6.59
N ALA A 288 0.74 -2.17 -5.86
CA ALA A 288 0.58 -0.74 -6.13
C ALA A 288 1.91 0.04 -6.16
N TRP A 289 2.96 -0.50 -5.55
CA TRP A 289 4.28 0.10 -5.40
C TRP A 289 5.35 -0.49 -6.33
N THR A 290 5.04 -1.47 -7.16
CA THR A 290 6.03 -2.29 -7.92
C THR A 290 6.26 -1.81 -9.35
N THR A 291 5.90 -0.57 -9.71
CA THR A 291 6.27 -0.06 -11.04
C THR A 291 7.79 0.08 -11.15
N LYS A 292 8.33 -0.13 -12.35
CA LYS A 292 9.77 -0.04 -12.62
C LYS A 292 10.38 1.25 -12.07
N GLU A 293 9.70 2.38 -12.28
CA GLU A 293 10.15 3.70 -11.84
C GLU A 293 10.09 3.84 -10.31
N ALA A 294 9.11 3.22 -9.65
CA ALA A 294 9.03 3.21 -8.20
C ALA A 294 10.13 2.33 -7.60
N LEU A 295 10.40 1.16 -8.17
CA LEU A 295 11.49 0.28 -7.75
C LEU A 295 12.87 0.94 -7.94
N GLN A 296 13.06 1.69 -9.02
CA GLN A 296 14.30 2.45 -9.21
C GLN A 296 14.47 3.50 -8.10
N ARG A 297 13.44 4.33 -7.84
CA ARG A 297 13.47 5.32 -6.74
C ARG A 297 13.69 4.66 -5.38
N LEU A 298 13.06 3.50 -5.15
CA LEU A 298 13.24 2.71 -3.94
C LEU A 298 14.72 2.39 -3.72
N MET A 299 15.40 1.85 -4.74
CA MET A 299 16.81 1.47 -4.65
C MET A 299 17.74 2.65 -4.55
N ASP A 300 17.44 3.76 -5.24
CA ASP A 300 18.22 5.01 -5.15
C ASP A 300 18.19 5.57 -3.72
N ILE A 301 16.99 5.66 -3.11
CA ILE A 301 16.83 6.15 -1.73
C ILE A 301 17.47 5.17 -0.74
N THR A 302 17.27 3.85 -0.91
CA THR A 302 17.89 2.81 -0.06
C THR A 302 19.40 2.94 -0.05
N THR A 303 20.00 3.09 -1.23
CA THR A 303 21.44 3.29 -1.38
C THR A 303 21.91 4.61 -0.75
N GLY A 304 21.09 5.68 -0.90
CA GLY A 304 21.32 6.98 -0.25
C GLY A 304 21.31 6.88 1.28
N ASN A 305 20.32 6.20 1.85
CA ASN A 305 20.20 5.96 3.29
C ASN A 305 21.43 5.22 3.84
N LEU A 306 21.84 4.14 3.16
CA LEU A 306 23.02 3.38 3.56
C LEU A 306 24.28 4.24 3.49
N ARG A 307 24.48 5.00 2.41
CA ARG A 307 25.61 5.93 2.26
C ARG A 307 25.64 6.97 3.39
N SER A 308 24.49 7.54 3.72
CA SER A 308 24.35 8.53 4.79
C SER A 308 24.69 7.94 6.15
N PHE A 309 24.21 6.72 6.43
CA PHE A 309 24.54 6.00 7.67
C PHE A 309 26.04 5.73 7.78
N LEU A 310 26.68 5.21 6.72
CA LEU A 310 28.12 4.96 6.68
C LEU A 310 28.96 6.22 6.87
N ALA A 311 28.43 7.38 6.50
CA ALA A 311 29.05 8.70 6.72
C ALA A 311 28.76 9.29 8.13
N GLY A 312 28.10 8.54 9.02
CA GLY A 312 27.76 8.99 10.38
C GLY A 312 26.62 10.03 10.43
N LYS A 313 25.80 10.17 9.35
CA LYS A 313 24.71 11.16 9.31
C LYS A 313 23.40 10.41 9.51
N GLY A 314 22.66 9.83 9.03
CA GLY A 314 21.38 9.17 9.27
C GLY A 314 20.24 9.92 8.57
N GLU A 315 19.99 9.57 7.30
CA GLU A 315 18.81 10.02 6.57
C GLU A 315 17.67 9.02 6.73
N ASN A 316 16.44 9.56 6.78
CA ASN A 316 15.20 8.77 6.89
C ASN A 316 15.17 7.81 8.09
N ILE A 317 15.87 8.13 9.18
CA ILE A 317 15.81 7.37 10.44
C ILE A 317 14.44 7.56 11.08
N VAL A 318 13.78 6.46 11.41
CA VAL A 318 12.40 6.45 11.95
C VAL A 318 12.32 6.15 13.44
N ASN A 319 13.46 5.83 14.08
CA ASN A 319 13.59 5.57 15.53
C ASN A 319 14.75 6.37 16.16
N PRO A 320 14.79 7.70 15.99
CA PRO A 320 15.89 8.55 16.45
C PRO A 320 16.10 8.49 17.96
#